data_68281eea128307b4d212e701a735eddc
#
_entry.id   68281eea128307b4d212e701a735eddc
#
_cell.length_a   1.000
_cell.length_b   1.000
_cell.length_c   1.000
_cell.angle_alpha   90.00
_cell.angle_beta   90.00
_cell.angle_gamma   90.00
#
_symmetry.space_group_name_H-M   'P 1'
#
loop_
_entity.id
_entity.type
_entity.pdbx_description
1 polymer ?
#
loop_
_entity_poly.entity_id
_entity_poly.type
_entity_poly.pdbx_seq_one_letter_code
_entity_poly.pdbx_strand_id
1 'polypeptide(L)'
;MKLNDLVIIGVAATTVVSCAPSKKEYASYELYPVRTGSLTEMEYAPDATRFTLWSPTADEVRLMLYDAGDGGHAYETVAMSPAENGTWTAKVEQDLKGKFYTFNVKIDGKWLGDTPGINAQAVGVNGKRAAVIDMRETDPEGWAEDKRPPLASPADVIIYEVHHRDFSIDPSSGIRHKGKFLAMTETGTVNPDKLATGIDHLKELGVTHVHILPSYDYASVDESKLDENKYNWGYDPQNYNVPDGSYSTDPYKPDVRIREFKQMVQALHKAGIRVVLDVVYNHTFNTAESNFERTVPGYFYRQTPDGGFADASACGNETASNRAMMRKYMVESVLHWINEYHIDGFRFDLMGIHDIETMNEIRKAATAVDPTIF
;
A
#
# COMPACT_ATOMS: atom_id res chain seq x y z
N MET A 1 -76.88 14.05 -39.07
CA MET A 1 -76.45 13.26 -37.91
C MET A 1 -75.01 12.88 -38.12
N LYS A 2 -74.06 13.49 -37.39
CA LYS A 2 -72.59 13.23 -37.53
C LYS A 2 -72.20 12.29 -36.44
N LEU A 3 -71.57 11.16 -36.87
CA LEU A 3 -70.91 10.22 -35.96
C LEU A 3 -69.54 10.87 -35.52
N ASN A 4 -69.28 10.90 -34.21
CA ASN A 4 -68.02 11.27 -33.65
C ASN A 4 -67.13 10.02 -33.53
N ASP A 5 -65.98 10.06 -34.20
CA ASP A 5 -64.93 9.04 -34.05
C ASP A 5 -64.17 9.26 -32.74
N LEU A 6 -64.20 8.28 -31.87
CA LEU A 6 -63.45 8.26 -30.61
C LEU A 6 -62.10 7.57 -30.90
N VAL A 7 -61.02 8.37 -30.90
CA VAL A 7 -59.63 7.85 -31.00
C VAL A 7 -59.18 7.44 -29.61
N ILE A 8 -59.01 6.14 -29.38
CA ILE A 8 -58.38 5.58 -28.18
C ILE A 8 -56.86 5.57 -28.39
N ILE A 9 -56.14 6.44 -27.71
CA ILE A 9 -54.67 6.41 -27.67
C ILE A 9 -54.26 5.39 -26.59
N GLY A 10 -53.82 4.22 -27.03
CA GLY A 10 -53.25 3.21 -26.16
C GLY A 10 -51.83 3.65 -25.73
N VAL A 11 -51.64 3.98 -24.46
CA VAL A 11 -50.29 4.16 -23.86
C VAL A 11 -49.70 2.78 -23.58
N ALA A 12 -48.74 2.35 -24.38
CA ALA A 12 -47.95 1.20 -24.11
C ALA A 12 -46.98 1.49 -22.95
N ALA A 13 -47.27 0.97 -21.78
CA ALA A 13 -46.33 1.00 -20.65
C ALA A 13 -45.18 -0.02 -20.95
N THR A 14 -44.02 0.50 -21.34
CA THR A 14 -42.77 -0.27 -21.39
C THR A 14 -42.33 -0.54 -19.97
N THR A 15 -42.59 -1.73 -19.48
CA THR A 15 -41.97 -2.25 -18.26
C THR A 15 -40.47 -2.46 -18.53
N VAL A 16 -39.64 -1.57 -18.02
CA VAL A 16 -38.20 -1.78 -17.92
C VAL A 16 -38.00 -2.88 -16.87
N VAL A 17 -37.78 -4.08 -17.32
CA VAL A 17 -37.32 -5.18 -16.45
C VAL A 17 -35.89 -4.81 -16.07
N SER A 18 -35.70 -4.26 -14.88
CA SER A 18 -34.40 -4.15 -14.23
C SER A 18 -33.95 -5.58 -13.91
N CYS A 19 -33.13 -6.17 -14.77
CA CYS A 19 -32.37 -7.35 -14.41
C CYS A 19 -31.39 -6.95 -13.31
N ALA A 20 -31.69 -7.31 -12.07
CA ALA A 20 -30.67 -7.33 -11.03
C ALA A 20 -29.51 -8.21 -11.56
N PRO A 21 -28.24 -7.77 -11.42
CA PRO A 21 -27.12 -8.60 -11.86
C PRO A 21 -27.18 -9.94 -11.13
N SER A 22 -27.21 -11.04 -11.88
CA SER A 22 -27.16 -12.38 -11.31
C SER A 22 -25.86 -12.51 -10.51
N LYS A 23 -25.95 -13.03 -9.28
CA LYS A 23 -24.78 -13.34 -8.43
C LYS A 23 -23.72 -14.07 -9.26
N LYS A 24 -22.53 -13.52 -9.34
CA LYS A 24 -21.40 -14.16 -10.02
C LYS A 24 -20.81 -15.20 -9.09
N GLU A 25 -21.19 -16.45 -9.28
CA GLU A 25 -20.61 -17.58 -8.57
C GLU A 25 -19.44 -18.15 -9.39
N TYR A 26 -18.30 -18.30 -8.75
CA TYR A 26 -17.12 -18.96 -9.31
C TYR A 26 -16.89 -20.26 -8.53
N ALA A 27 -16.64 -21.36 -9.25
CA ALA A 27 -16.44 -22.67 -8.62
C ALA A 27 -15.13 -22.77 -7.81
N SER A 28 -14.16 -21.90 -8.08
CA SER A 28 -12.91 -21.80 -7.33
C SER A 28 -12.25 -20.42 -7.52
N TYR A 29 -11.27 -20.09 -6.70
CA TYR A 29 -10.53 -18.82 -6.78
C TYR A 29 -9.72 -18.66 -8.08
N GLU A 30 -9.30 -19.75 -8.71
CA GLU A 30 -8.56 -19.75 -9.98
C GLU A 30 -9.43 -19.27 -11.16
N LEU A 31 -10.75 -19.32 -11.01
CA LEU A 31 -11.71 -18.84 -12.01
C LEU A 31 -12.11 -17.39 -11.83
N TYR A 32 -11.59 -16.72 -10.80
CA TYR A 32 -11.84 -15.29 -10.65
C TYR A 32 -11.20 -14.51 -11.78
N PRO A 33 -11.88 -13.51 -12.36
CA PRO A 33 -11.33 -12.72 -13.44
C PRO A 33 -10.11 -11.93 -12.95
N VAL A 34 -9.06 -11.93 -13.74
CA VAL A 34 -7.84 -11.17 -13.45
C VAL A 34 -7.97 -9.75 -14.00
N ARG A 35 -7.79 -8.76 -13.13
CA ARG A 35 -7.70 -7.37 -13.57
C ARG A 35 -6.45 -7.17 -14.44
N THR A 36 -6.63 -6.66 -15.65
CA THR A 36 -5.55 -6.27 -16.55
C THR A 36 -5.09 -4.84 -16.27
N GLY A 37 -3.86 -4.49 -16.67
CA GLY A 37 -3.29 -3.17 -16.38
C GLY A 37 -2.89 -2.98 -14.92
N SER A 38 -2.67 -1.75 -14.50
CA SER A 38 -2.27 -1.39 -13.14
C SER A 38 -3.36 -1.70 -12.11
N LEU A 39 -2.93 -2.06 -10.88
CA LEU A 39 -3.81 -2.19 -9.72
C LEU A 39 -4.10 -0.86 -9.03
N THR A 40 -3.68 0.28 -9.58
CA THR A 40 -3.98 1.60 -9.01
C THR A 40 -5.46 1.74 -8.72
N GLU A 41 -5.80 2.05 -7.48
CA GLU A 41 -7.18 2.16 -7.00
C GLU A 41 -7.70 3.60 -7.04
N MET A 42 -6.80 4.60 -7.06
CA MET A 42 -7.14 6.02 -7.10
C MET A 42 -6.25 6.73 -8.12
N GLU A 43 -6.87 7.38 -9.10
CA GLU A 43 -6.22 8.22 -10.10
C GLU A 43 -6.72 9.65 -9.95
N TYR A 44 -5.88 10.52 -9.40
CA TYR A 44 -6.22 11.91 -9.15
C TYR A 44 -5.93 12.81 -10.37
N ALA A 45 -6.87 13.69 -10.65
CA ALA A 45 -6.66 14.90 -11.45
C ALA A 45 -7.50 16.05 -10.83
N PRO A 46 -7.10 17.33 -11.04
CA PRO A 46 -7.79 18.46 -10.41
C PRO A 46 -9.26 18.61 -10.75
N ASP A 47 -9.69 18.15 -11.91
CA ASP A 47 -11.07 18.20 -12.37
C ASP A 47 -11.89 16.95 -12.02
N ALA A 48 -11.23 15.81 -11.80
CA ALA A 48 -11.91 14.58 -11.43
C ALA A 48 -10.94 13.54 -10.85
N THR A 49 -11.41 12.76 -9.89
CA THR A 49 -10.70 11.59 -9.39
C THR A 49 -11.44 10.32 -9.81
N ARG A 50 -10.72 9.35 -10.36
CA ARG A 50 -11.25 8.04 -10.69
C ARG A 50 -10.85 7.03 -9.62
N PHE A 51 -11.81 6.21 -9.22
CA PHE A 51 -11.61 5.11 -8.27
C PHE A 51 -11.92 3.78 -8.94
N THR A 52 -11.09 2.77 -8.69
CA THR A 52 -11.25 1.42 -9.26
C THR A 52 -10.89 0.38 -8.22
N LEU A 53 -11.85 -0.44 -7.82
CA LEU A 53 -11.63 -1.55 -6.88
C LEU A 53 -11.85 -2.89 -7.59
N TRP A 54 -10.98 -3.87 -7.34
CA TRP A 54 -11.21 -5.25 -7.79
C TRP A 54 -11.91 -6.03 -6.69
N SER A 55 -13.17 -6.41 -6.95
CA SER A 55 -13.99 -7.24 -6.07
C SER A 55 -15.00 -8.02 -6.91
N PRO A 56 -14.58 -9.16 -7.50
CA PRO A 56 -15.36 -9.86 -8.54
C PRO A 56 -16.64 -10.50 -8.02
N THR A 57 -16.74 -10.78 -6.72
CA THR A 57 -17.91 -11.40 -6.07
C THR A 57 -18.83 -10.40 -5.40
N ALA A 58 -18.52 -9.11 -5.44
CA ALA A 58 -19.32 -8.09 -4.79
C ALA A 58 -20.73 -7.97 -5.40
N ASP A 59 -21.74 -7.81 -4.54
CA ASP A 59 -23.10 -7.45 -4.90
C ASP A 59 -23.21 -5.93 -5.16
N GLU A 60 -22.57 -5.14 -4.29
CA GLU A 60 -22.50 -3.68 -4.35
C GLU A 60 -21.14 -3.21 -3.82
N VAL A 61 -20.65 -2.08 -4.34
CA VAL A 61 -19.48 -1.38 -3.80
C VAL A 61 -19.82 0.10 -3.64
N ARG A 62 -19.38 0.68 -2.53
CA ARG A 62 -19.50 2.11 -2.24
C ARG A 62 -18.12 2.71 -2.00
N LEU A 63 -17.94 3.91 -2.52
CA LEU A 63 -16.86 4.81 -2.17
C LEU A 63 -17.38 5.78 -1.11
N MET A 64 -16.67 5.88 0.01
CA MET A 64 -16.97 6.77 1.11
C MET A 64 -15.94 7.90 1.13
N LEU A 65 -16.36 9.18 1.16
CA LEU A 65 -15.45 10.34 1.17
C LEU A 65 -15.46 11.05 2.51
N TYR A 66 -14.28 11.49 2.97
CA TYR A 66 -14.08 12.08 4.29
C TYR A 66 -13.21 13.34 4.20
N ASP A 67 -13.43 14.27 5.13
CA ASP A 67 -12.60 15.48 5.28
C ASP A 67 -11.29 15.21 6.04
N ALA A 68 -11.25 14.18 6.88
CA ALA A 68 -10.11 13.86 7.73
C ALA A 68 -9.67 12.39 7.61
N GLY A 69 -8.39 12.13 7.89
CA GLY A 69 -7.80 10.79 7.86
C GLY A 69 -8.28 9.86 8.97
N ASP A 70 -8.87 10.40 10.01
CA ASP A 70 -9.46 9.68 11.14
C ASP A 70 -10.71 10.41 11.65
N GLY A 71 -11.48 9.73 12.54
CA GLY A 71 -12.67 10.32 13.17
C GLY A 71 -13.76 10.77 12.18
N GLY A 72 -14.87 11.30 12.70
CA GLY A 72 -15.98 11.81 11.92
C GLY A 72 -16.67 10.77 11.02
N HIS A 73 -17.62 11.25 10.22
CA HIS A 73 -18.39 10.42 9.28
C HIS A 73 -18.06 10.81 7.84
N ALA A 74 -18.35 9.92 6.90
CA ALA A 74 -18.28 10.25 5.48
C ALA A 74 -19.25 11.40 5.18
N TYR A 75 -18.76 12.43 4.48
CA TYR A 75 -19.60 13.53 4.04
C TYR A 75 -20.36 13.17 2.75
N GLU A 76 -19.85 12.19 2.00
CA GLU A 76 -20.46 11.72 0.76
C GLU A 76 -20.25 10.20 0.62
N THR A 77 -21.24 9.55 0.03
CA THR A 77 -21.21 8.14 -0.35
C THR A 77 -21.57 8.01 -1.82
N VAL A 78 -20.66 7.47 -2.62
CA VAL A 78 -20.83 7.28 -4.06
C VAL A 78 -21.00 5.80 -4.37
N ALA A 79 -22.10 5.41 -5.02
CA ALA A 79 -22.27 4.06 -5.52
C ALA A 79 -21.29 3.82 -6.68
N MET A 80 -20.53 2.72 -6.63
CA MET A 80 -19.65 2.33 -7.71
C MET A 80 -20.40 1.45 -8.72
N SER A 81 -19.98 1.54 -9.98
CA SER A 81 -20.53 0.72 -11.07
C SER A 81 -19.63 -0.46 -11.40
N PRO A 82 -20.21 -1.65 -11.63
CA PRO A 82 -19.42 -2.78 -12.09
C PRO A 82 -18.79 -2.52 -13.45
N ALA A 83 -17.56 -3.00 -13.63
CA ALA A 83 -16.79 -2.86 -14.85
C ALA A 83 -16.14 -4.19 -15.25
N GLU A 84 -15.22 -4.17 -16.21
CA GLU A 84 -14.58 -5.38 -16.73
C GLU A 84 -13.70 -6.08 -15.69
N ASN A 85 -13.52 -7.38 -15.87
CA ASN A 85 -12.59 -8.22 -15.07
C ASN A 85 -12.81 -8.17 -13.56
N GLY A 86 -14.07 -8.05 -13.11
CA GLY A 86 -14.44 -8.06 -11.70
C GLY A 86 -14.09 -6.75 -10.96
N THR A 87 -13.88 -5.67 -11.72
CA THR A 87 -13.65 -4.34 -11.13
C THR A 87 -14.94 -3.57 -10.93
N TRP A 88 -14.88 -2.58 -10.05
CA TRP A 88 -15.90 -1.58 -9.77
C TRP A 88 -15.27 -0.20 -9.92
N THR A 89 -15.98 0.74 -10.53
CA THR A 89 -15.46 2.07 -10.82
C THR A 89 -16.40 3.17 -10.36
N ALA A 90 -15.81 4.28 -9.92
CA ALA A 90 -16.51 5.55 -9.71
C ALA A 90 -15.64 6.70 -10.25
N LYS A 91 -16.28 7.76 -10.74
CA LYS A 91 -15.65 9.04 -11.10
C LYS A 91 -16.32 10.13 -10.29
N VAL A 92 -15.53 10.91 -9.58
CA VAL A 92 -15.99 12.07 -8.81
C VAL A 92 -15.46 13.33 -9.50
N GLU A 93 -16.36 14.14 -10.05
CA GLU A 93 -16.03 15.32 -10.88
C GLU A 93 -15.84 16.56 -10.00
N GLN A 94 -14.83 16.50 -9.12
CA GLN A 94 -14.39 17.62 -8.28
C GLN A 94 -12.94 17.40 -7.86
N ASP A 95 -12.29 18.47 -7.41
CA ASP A 95 -10.96 18.37 -6.81
C ASP A 95 -11.06 17.73 -5.42
N LEU A 96 -10.56 16.51 -5.31
CA LEU A 96 -10.54 15.76 -4.05
C LEU A 96 -9.19 15.83 -3.34
N LYS A 97 -8.19 16.58 -3.83
CA LYS A 97 -6.87 16.65 -3.18
C LYS A 97 -6.98 17.03 -1.71
N GLY A 98 -6.31 16.24 -0.88
CA GLY A 98 -6.35 16.40 0.58
C GLY A 98 -7.57 15.80 1.27
N LYS A 99 -8.50 15.20 0.52
CA LYS A 99 -9.59 14.40 1.08
C LYS A 99 -9.16 12.97 1.30
N PHE A 100 -9.96 12.23 2.05
CA PHE A 100 -9.73 10.83 2.36
C PHE A 100 -10.89 9.97 1.87
N TYR A 101 -10.62 8.69 1.66
CA TYR A 101 -11.63 7.77 1.18
C TYR A 101 -11.48 6.37 1.78
N THR A 102 -12.59 5.63 1.74
CA THR A 102 -12.61 4.18 1.92
C THR A 102 -13.55 3.56 0.88
N PHE A 103 -13.33 2.29 0.61
CA PHE A 103 -14.31 1.45 -0.05
C PHE A 103 -15.10 0.67 1.00
N ASN A 104 -16.35 0.35 0.68
CA ASN A 104 -17.15 -0.60 1.45
C ASN A 104 -17.81 -1.57 0.46
N VAL A 105 -17.55 -2.85 0.65
CA VAL A 105 -17.98 -3.93 -0.23
C VAL A 105 -19.13 -4.70 0.42
N LYS A 106 -20.14 -5.05 -0.37
CA LYS A 106 -21.25 -5.90 0.04
C LYS A 106 -21.18 -7.23 -0.67
N ILE A 107 -21.19 -8.31 0.09
CA ILE A 107 -21.20 -9.68 -0.41
C ILE A 107 -22.27 -10.47 0.36
N ASP A 108 -23.08 -11.24 -0.35
CA ASP A 108 -24.21 -12.02 0.21
C ASP A 108 -25.12 -11.17 1.10
N GLY A 109 -25.40 -9.93 0.64
CA GLY A 109 -26.26 -8.99 1.35
C GLY A 109 -25.62 -8.33 2.59
N LYS A 110 -24.38 -8.65 2.94
CA LYS A 110 -23.67 -8.13 4.13
C LYS A 110 -22.55 -7.15 3.73
N TRP A 111 -22.52 -5.97 4.36
CA TRP A 111 -21.41 -5.04 4.25
C TRP A 111 -20.21 -5.53 5.07
N LEU A 112 -19.02 -5.55 4.47
CA LEU A 112 -17.79 -6.09 5.09
C LEU A 112 -17.07 -5.08 5.99
N GLY A 113 -17.47 -3.81 5.95
CA GLY A 113 -16.80 -2.72 6.65
C GLY A 113 -15.87 -1.91 5.74
N ASP A 114 -15.44 -0.76 6.23
CA ASP A 114 -14.63 0.18 5.49
C ASP A 114 -13.19 -0.31 5.34
N THR A 115 -12.61 -0.10 4.16
CA THR A 115 -11.20 -0.40 3.84
C THR A 115 -10.61 0.72 2.98
N PRO A 116 -9.35 1.12 3.18
CA PRO A 116 -8.65 2.04 2.27
C PRO A 116 -8.41 1.45 0.88
N GLY A 117 -8.75 0.18 0.67
CA GLY A 117 -8.36 -0.64 -0.47
C GLY A 117 -7.10 -1.44 -0.17
N ILE A 118 -6.74 -2.33 -1.08
CA ILE A 118 -5.52 -3.15 -0.93
C ILE A 118 -4.28 -2.43 -1.48
N ASN A 119 -4.47 -1.46 -2.36
CA ASN A 119 -3.40 -0.79 -3.11
C ASN A 119 -3.30 0.71 -2.81
N ALA A 120 -3.74 1.13 -1.63
CA ALA A 120 -3.58 2.51 -1.18
C ALA A 120 -2.09 2.92 -1.19
N GLN A 121 -1.77 4.08 -1.76
CA GLN A 121 -0.42 4.63 -1.83
C GLN A 121 -0.19 5.78 -0.84
N ALA A 122 -1.25 6.27 -0.23
CA ALA A 122 -1.23 7.26 0.84
C ALA A 122 -2.38 7.00 1.80
N VAL A 123 -2.13 7.13 3.08
CA VAL A 123 -3.15 6.91 4.13
C VAL A 123 -3.06 8.00 5.20
N GLY A 124 -4.17 8.22 5.89
CA GLY A 124 -4.20 9.03 7.11
C GLY A 124 -3.58 8.32 8.30
N VAL A 125 -3.59 8.99 9.44
CA VAL A 125 -3.08 8.45 10.72
C VAL A 125 -3.72 7.08 11.02
N ASN A 126 -2.88 6.13 11.47
CA ASN A 126 -3.25 4.73 11.74
C ASN A 126 -3.77 3.94 10.51
N GLY A 127 -3.56 4.43 9.27
CA GLY A 127 -3.79 3.67 8.05
C GLY A 127 -5.22 3.26 7.72
N LYS A 128 -6.25 3.83 8.39
CA LYS A 128 -7.65 3.39 8.24
C LYS A 128 -8.37 3.97 7.02
N ARG A 129 -7.91 5.10 6.50
CA ARG A 129 -8.45 5.77 5.32
C ARG A 129 -7.33 6.08 4.35
N ALA A 130 -7.54 5.79 3.08
CA ALA A 130 -6.64 6.24 2.03
C ALA A 130 -6.82 7.74 1.79
N ALA A 131 -5.77 8.39 1.30
CA ALA A 131 -5.76 9.82 1.00
C ALA A 131 -5.69 10.07 -0.51
N VAL A 132 -6.37 11.11 -0.96
CA VAL A 132 -6.25 11.61 -2.34
C VAL A 132 -5.13 12.63 -2.39
N ILE A 133 -4.02 12.25 -3.01
CA ILE A 133 -2.83 13.11 -3.17
C ILE A 133 -2.34 13.05 -4.62
N ASP A 134 -1.57 14.04 -5.02
CA ASP A 134 -0.70 13.96 -6.20
C ASP A 134 0.69 13.50 -5.73
N MET A 135 1.07 12.27 -6.06
CA MET A 135 2.36 11.69 -5.64
C MET A 135 3.56 12.54 -6.09
N ARG A 136 3.46 13.24 -7.22
CA ARG A 136 4.53 14.12 -7.73
C ARG A 136 4.83 15.30 -6.81
N GLU A 137 3.86 15.75 -6.01
CA GLU A 137 4.04 16.83 -5.03
C GLU A 137 4.77 16.35 -3.76
N THR A 138 5.01 15.05 -3.62
CA THR A 138 5.75 14.47 -2.51
C THR A 138 7.26 14.36 -2.80
N ASP A 139 7.68 14.63 -4.02
CA ASP A 139 9.08 14.55 -4.42
C ASP A 139 9.91 15.63 -3.71
N PRO A 140 11.01 15.27 -3.04
CA PRO A 140 11.94 16.25 -2.51
C PRO A 140 12.71 16.94 -3.65
N GLU A 141 13.31 18.07 -3.34
CA GLU A 141 14.16 18.78 -4.29
C GLU A 141 15.28 17.88 -4.85
N GLY A 142 15.40 17.83 -6.18
CA GLY A 142 16.38 17.00 -6.88
C GLY A 142 16.04 15.51 -6.91
N TRP A 143 14.79 15.13 -6.66
CA TRP A 143 14.36 13.72 -6.70
C TRP A 143 14.49 13.12 -8.09
N ALA A 144 14.15 13.87 -9.13
CA ALA A 144 14.25 13.41 -10.53
C ALA A 144 15.71 13.13 -10.96
N GLU A 145 16.70 13.75 -10.29
CA GLU A 145 18.12 13.54 -10.54
C GLU A 145 18.74 12.48 -9.62
N ASP A 146 17.96 11.93 -8.67
CA ASP A 146 18.43 10.88 -7.77
C ASP A 146 18.90 9.65 -8.54
N LYS A 147 20.02 9.07 -8.14
CA LYS A 147 20.63 7.93 -8.81
C LYS A 147 21.06 6.88 -7.79
N ARG A 148 20.72 5.66 -8.09
CA ARG A 148 21.25 4.50 -7.36
C ARG A 148 22.77 4.51 -7.37
N PRO A 149 23.45 4.34 -6.23
CA PRO A 149 24.90 4.15 -6.21
C PRO A 149 25.31 2.95 -7.09
N PRO A 150 26.45 3.03 -7.81
CA PRO A 150 26.86 1.95 -8.68
C PRO A 150 27.16 0.66 -7.88
N LEU A 151 26.84 -0.49 -8.46
CA LEU A 151 27.19 -1.81 -7.94
C LEU A 151 27.84 -2.61 -9.06
N ALA A 152 29.13 -2.88 -8.95
CA ALA A 152 29.89 -3.58 -9.97
C ALA A 152 29.68 -5.10 -9.91
N SER A 153 29.55 -5.65 -8.71
CA SER A 153 29.34 -7.09 -8.49
C SER A 153 28.51 -7.33 -7.24
N PRO A 154 27.63 -8.34 -7.23
CA PRO A 154 26.95 -8.77 -6.00
C PRO A 154 27.93 -9.18 -4.88
N ALA A 155 29.19 -9.55 -5.21
CA ALA A 155 30.21 -9.87 -4.24
C ALA A 155 30.74 -8.63 -3.46
N ASP A 156 30.45 -7.42 -3.95
CA ASP A 156 30.86 -6.16 -3.31
C ASP A 156 29.82 -5.68 -2.27
N VAL A 157 28.71 -6.39 -2.12
CA VAL A 157 27.63 -6.02 -1.21
C VAL A 157 28.03 -6.24 0.24
N ILE A 158 28.01 -5.18 1.04
CA ILE A 158 28.16 -5.17 2.50
C ILE A 158 26.89 -4.57 3.08
N ILE A 159 26.08 -5.41 3.73
CA ILE A 159 24.77 -5.03 4.26
C ILE A 159 24.87 -4.73 5.76
N TYR A 160 24.26 -3.64 6.17
CA TYR A 160 24.03 -3.27 7.58
C TYR A 160 22.52 -3.21 7.85
N GLU A 161 22.02 -4.08 8.71
CA GLU A 161 20.60 -4.08 9.10
C GLU A 161 20.34 -3.03 10.16
N VAL A 162 19.29 -2.23 9.98
CA VAL A 162 18.90 -1.16 10.92
C VAL A 162 17.39 -1.13 11.15
N HIS A 163 17.01 -0.66 12.33
CA HIS A 163 15.65 -0.27 12.66
C HIS A 163 15.58 1.26 12.75
N HIS A 164 14.60 1.90 12.11
CA HIS A 164 14.50 3.38 12.05
C HIS A 164 14.60 4.03 13.41
N ARG A 165 13.83 3.52 14.38
CA ARG A 165 13.81 4.08 15.73
C ARG A 165 15.14 3.88 16.44
N ASP A 166 15.63 2.65 16.47
CA ASP A 166 16.80 2.29 17.28
C ASP A 166 18.10 2.87 16.73
N PHE A 167 18.15 3.13 15.43
CA PHE A 167 19.31 3.75 14.81
C PHE A 167 19.65 5.16 15.37
N SER A 168 18.67 5.86 15.92
CA SER A 168 18.85 7.26 16.33
C SER A 168 18.19 7.65 17.65
N ILE A 169 17.40 6.79 18.28
CA ILE A 169 16.56 7.14 19.43
C ILE A 169 17.35 7.47 20.68
N ASP A 170 18.57 6.95 20.83
CA ASP A 170 19.40 7.20 22.00
C ASP A 170 19.67 8.72 22.15
N PRO A 171 19.49 9.29 23.35
CA PRO A 171 19.77 10.70 23.62
C PRO A 171 21.19 11.14 23.23
N SER A 172 22.17 10.22 23.33
CA SER A 172 23.56 10.50 23.02
C SER A 172 23.90 10.46 21.53
N SER A 173 22.95 10.08 20.65
CA SER A 173 23.21 9.96 19.21
C SER A 173 23.60 11.28 18.52
N GLY A 174 23.34 12.44 19.15
CA GLY A 174 23.54 13.75 18.52
C GLY A 174 22.57 14.08 17.38
N ILE A 175 21.71 13.13 17.01
CA ILE A 175 20.71 13.28 15.95
C ILE A 175 19.51 14.05 16.49
N ARG A 176 18.95 14.96 15.67
CA ARG A 176 17.80 15.80 16.05
C ARG A 176 16.48 15.05 15.85
N HIS A 177 16.28 14.42 14.66
CA HIS A 177 15.05 13.72 14.31
C HIS A 177 15.07 12.25 14.79
N LYS A 178 15.18 12.07 16.10
CA LYS A 178 15.32 10.75 16.72
C LYS A 178 14.16 9.81 16.38
N GLY A 179 14.51 8.62 15.90
CA GLY A 179 13.52 7.58 15.56
C GLY A 179 12.70 7.88 14.30
N LYS A 180 13.10 8.82 13.46
CA LYS A 180 12.36 9.26 12.28
C LYS A 180 13.14 8.98 10.99
N PHE A 181 12.45 8.93 9.85
CA PHE A 181 13.08 8.83 8.52
C PHE A 181 14.20 9.87 8.34
N LEU A 182 13.94 11.11 8.77
CA LEU A 182 14.89 12.20 8.66
C LEU A 182 16.18 12.01 9.46
N ALA A 183 16.22 11.08 10.42
CA ALA A 183 17.45 10.78 11.16
C ALA A 183 18.60 10.36 10.23
N MET A 184 18.27 9.65 9.13
CA MET A 184 19.27 9.21 8.14
C MET A 184 19.64 10.28 7.12
N THR A 185 19.11 11.49 7.23
CA THR A 185 19.49 12.64 6.40
C THR A 185 20.49 13.55 7.09
N GLU A 186 20.69 13.40 8.40
CA GLU A 186 21.54 14.28 9.20
C GLU A 186 23.01 13.88 9.11
N THR A 187 23.87 14.82 8.77
CA THR A 187 25.33 14.67 8.69
C THR A 187 26.04 15.45 9.80
N GLY A 188 27.30 15.08 10.10
CA GLY A 188 28.09 15.73 11.12
C GLY A 188 27.63 15.45 12.55
N THR A 189 26.78 14.45 12.75
CA THR A 189 26.31 14.06 14.07
C THR A 189 27.35 13.20 14.79
N VAL A 190 27.51 13.44 16.09
CA VAL A 190 28.48 12.74 16.92
C VAL A 190 27.90 12.44 18.30
N ASN A 191 28.40 11.38 18.93
CA ASN A 191 28.11 11.07 20.32
C ASN A 191 28.97 11.94 21.29
N PRO A 192 28.79 11.86 22.63
CA PRO A 192 29.60 12.59 23.59
C PRO A 192 31.10 12.35 23.49
N ASP A 193 31.53 11.18 23.03
CA ASP A 193 32.93 10.80 22.79
C ASP A 193 33.45 11.31 21.44
N LYS A 194 32.66 12.09 20.71
CA LYS A 194 32.95 12.65 19.39
C LYS A 194 33.14 11.61 18.29
N LEU A 195 32.56 10.43 18.46
CA LEU A 195 32.49 9.40 17.41
C LEU A 195 31.30 9.69 16.50
N ALA A 196 31.49 9.48 15.20
CA ALA A 196 30.42 9.70 14.22
C ALA A 196 29.20 8.79 14.51
N THR A 197 28.03 9.37 14.31
CA THR A 197 26.74 8.67 14.42
C THR A 197 25.95 8.85 13.13
N GLY A 198 24.80 8.18 13.01
CA GLY A 198 23.93 8.33 11.86
C GLY A 198 24.60 7.90 10.54
N ILE A 199 24.30 8.64 9.48
CA ILE A 199 24.77 8.30 8.13
C ILE A 199 26.31 8.36 8.02
N ASP A 200 26.97 9.24 8.77
CA ASP A 200 28.43 9.35 8.73
C ASP A 200 29.10 8.11 9.36
N HIS A 201 28.49 7.52 10.40
CA HIS A 201 28.95 6.23 10.93
C HIS A 201 28.83 5.11 9.88
N LEU A 202 27.74 5.06 9.12
CA LEU A 202 27.60 4.07 8.05
C LEU A 202 28.68 4.22 6.98
N LYS A 203 29.05 5.46 6.64
CA LYS A 203 30.16 5.75 5.70
C LYS A 203 31.51 5.29 6.25
N GLU A 204 31.79 5.56 7.53
CA GLU A 204 33.02 5.12 8.19
C GLU A 204 33.16 3.59 8.23
N LEU A 205 32.04 2.88 8.43
CA LEU A 205 32.00 1.41 8.36
C LEU A 205 32.24 0.86 6.95
N GLY A 206 32.06 1.68 5.91
CA GLY A 206 32.22 1.27 4.53
C GLY A 206 31.12 0.34 4.03
N VAL A 207 29.92 0.38 4.63
CA VAL A 207 28.76 -0.39 4.17
C VAL A 207 28.29 0.14 2.82
N THR A 208 27.84 -0.76 1.95
CA THR A 208 27.32 -0.41 0.62
C THR A 208 25.81 -0.39 0.57
N HIS A 209 25.16 -1.08 1.51
CA HIS A 209 23.72 -1.22 1.58
C HIS A 209 23.24 -1.13 3.02
N VAL A 210 22.13 -0.41 3.22
CA VAL A 210 21.37 -0.44 4.46
C VAL A 210 20.12 -1.27 4.22
N HIS A 211 19.97 -2.35 4.99
CA HIS A 211 18.75 -3.13 5.06
C HIS A 211 17.90 -2.56 6.20
N ILE A 212 16.79 -1.94 5.86
CA ILE A 212 15.91 -1.31 6.82
C ILE A 212 14.77 -2.28 7.15
N LEU A 213 14.55 -2.56 8.45
CA LEU A 213 13.42 -3.36 8.92
C LEU A 213 12.10 -2.78 8.38
N PRO A 214 10.98 -3.55 8.40
CA PRO A 214 9.75 -3.14 7.72
C PRO A 214 9.39 -1.69 7.94
N SER A 215 9.24 -0.96 6.84
CA SER A 215 9.08 0.51 6.83
C SER A 215 7.74 0.96 6.27
N TYR A 216 6.95 0.01 5.75
CA TYR A 216 5.58 0.30 5.33
C TYR A 216 4.62 0.23 6.52
N ASP A 217 3.44 0.79 6.32
CA ASP A 217 2.42 0.96 7.35
C ASP A 217 2.04 -0.35 8.02
N TYR A 218 2.27 -0.42 9.33
CA TYR A 218 2.00 -1.55 10.20
C TYR A 218 1.08 -1.15 11.36
N ALA A 219 0.41 -2.12 12.02
CA ALA A 219 -0.76 -1.85 12.82
C ALA A 219 -0.50 -1.61 14.32
N SER A 220 0.58 -2.14 14.88
CA SER A 220 0.73 -2.24 16.36
C SER A 220 1.19 -0.96 17.05
N VAL A 221 1.60 0.07 16.32
CA VAL A 221 1.92 1.39 16.89
C VAL A 221 0.81 2.36 16.58
N ASP A 222 0.19 2.93 17.61
CA ASP A 222 -0.78 4.00 17.45
C ASP A 222 -0.06 5.30 17.08
N GLU A 223 -0.14 5.68 15.80
CA GLU A 223 0.50 6.86 15.25
C GLU A 223 0.01 8.17 15.88
N SER A 224 -1.16 8.16 16.53
CA SER A 224 -1.70 9.31 17.25
C SER A 224 -1.09 9.50 18.66
N LYS A 225 -0.26 8.53 19.12
CA LYS A 225 0.31 8.48 20.46
C LYS A 225 1.81 8.18 20.44
N LEU A 226 2.54 8.85 19.58
CA LEU A 226 3.98 8.62 19.41
C LEU A 226 4.82 8.98 20.64
N ASP A 227 4.28 9.76 21.58
CA ASP A 227 4.87 10.05 22.89
C ASP A 227 4.92 8.83 23.83
N GLU A 228 4.08 7.81 23.62
CA GLU A 228 4.17 6.52 24.32
C GLU A 228 5.45 5.75 24.00
N ASN A 229 6.18 6.13 22.95
CA ASN A 229 7.46 5.57 22.53
C ASN A 229 7.43 4.04 22.39
N LYS A 230 6.35 3.49 21.85
CA LYS A 230 6.22 2.06 21.59
C LYS A 230 7.26 1.58 20.61
N TYR A 231 7.81 0.40 20.88
CA TYR A 231 8.71 -0.30 20.00
C TYR A 231 7.98 -1.41 19.23
N ASN A 232 8.19 -1.47 17.93
CA ASN A 232 7.75 -2.56 17.10
C ASN A 232 8.76 -2.77 15.96
N TRP A 233 9.01 -4.00 15.55
CA TRP A 233 9.87 -4.31 14.42
C TRP A 233 9.21 -4.06 13.06
N GLY A 234 7.87 -3.92 13.03
CA GLY A 234 7.11 -3.66 11.80
C GLY A 234 6.63 -4.93 11.07
N TYR A 235 6.76 -6.11 11.68
CA TYR A 235 6.32 -7.37 11.07
C TYR A 235 4.82 -7.65 11.27
N ASP A 236 4.00 -6.62 11.31
CA ASP A 236 2.55 -6.67 11.43
C ASP A 236 1.87 -5.76 10.37
N PRO A 237 2.03 -6.10 9.08
CA PRO A 237 1.68 -5.23 7.96
C PRO A 237 0.18 -4.95 7.86
N GLN A 238 -0.15 -3.70 7.48
CA GLN A 238 -1.50 -3.22 7.25
C GLN A 238 -1.68 -2.65 5.84
N ASN A 239 -0.86 -1.67 5.41
CA ASN A 239 -0.87 -1.08 4.07
C ASN A 239 0.52 -1.18 3.44
N TYR A 240 0.70 -2.11 2.51
CA TYR A 240 2.02 -2.48 1.98
C TYR A 240 2.69 -1.45 1.07
N ASN A 241 1.94 -0.46 0.54
CA ASN A 241 2.44 0.51 -0.43
C ASN A 241 2.59 1.92 0.15
N VAL A 242 2.58 2.06 1.47
CA VAL A 242 2.63 3.33 2.18
C VAL A 242 3.73 3.29 3.24
N PRO A 243 4.61 4.29 3.36
CA PRO A 243 5.54 4.38 4.48
C PRO A 243 4.81 4.54 5.82
N ASP A 244 5.33 3.92 6.89
CA ASP A 244 4.75 3.98 8.22
C ASP A 244 4.79 5.38 8.82
N GLY A 245 3.69 5.83 9.39
CA GLY A 245 3.58 7.18 9.93
C GLY A 245 4.28 7.39 11.27
N SER A 246 4.59 6.32 12.00
CA SER A 246 5.32 6.44 13.27
C SER A 246 6.75 6.96 13.09
N TYR A 247 7.34 6.75 11.90
CA TYR A 247 8.66 7.26 11.54
C TYR A 247 8.62 8.62 10.84
N SER A 248 7.44 9.19 10.61
CA SER A 248 7.24 10.54 10.07
C SER A 248 7.24 11.59 11.17
N THR A 249 7.57 12.82 10.83
CA THR A 249 7.46 13.97 11.76
C THR A 249 6.02 14.42 11.97
N ASP A 250 5.11 14.10 11.03
CA ASP A 250 3.68 14.40 11.13
C ASP A 250 2.85 13.25 10.52
N PRO A 251 2.37 12.28 11.34
CA PRO A 251 1.61 11.14 10.85
C PRO A 251 0.20 11.50 10.34
N TYR A 252 -0.30 12.69 10.69
CA TYR A 252 -1.62 13.16 10.24
C TYR A 252 -1.61 13.66 8.80
N LYS A 253 -0.42 13.96 8.24
CA LYS A 253 -0.24 14.43 6.86
C LYS A 253 0.34 13.31 5.98
N PRO A 254 -0.48 12.72 5.10
CA PRO A 254 -0.05 11.61 4.25
C PRO A 254 1.17 11.93 3.38
N ASP A 255 1.28 13.15 2.87
CA ASP A 255 2.40 13.60 2.02
C ASP A 255 3.72 13.71 2.79
N VAL A 256 3.67 13.99 4.10
CA VAL A 256 4.88 14.16 4.93
C VAL A 256 5.63 12.83 5.05
N ARG A 257 4.96 11.73 5.41
CA ARG A 257 5.60 10.41 5.53
C ARG A 257 6.24 9.96 4.22
N ILE A 258 5.58 10.23 3.10
CA ILE A 258 6.08 9.87 1.76
C ILE A 258 7.32 10.70 1.41
N ARG A 259 7.25 12.02 1.58
CA ARG A 259 8.36 12.94 1.29
C ARG A 259 9.58 12.62 2.15
N GLU A 260 9.40 12.42 3.45
CA GLU A 260 10.50 12.13 4.38
C GLU A 260 11.17 10.79 4.09
N PHE A 261 10.40 9.76 3.68
CA PHE A 261 10.97 8.51 3.22
C PHE A 261 11.82 8.70 1.95
N LYS A 262 11.32 9.46 0.97
CA LYS A 262 12.09 9.81 -0.25
C LYS A 262 13.37 10.59 0.10
N GLN A 263 13.29 11.54 1.04
CA GLN A 263 14.46 12.30 1.50
C GLN A 263 15.51 11.39 2.14
N MET A 264 15.10 10.41 2.91
CA MET A 264 15.98 9.40 3.49
C MET A 264 16.72 8.61 2.41
N VAL A 265 15.97 8.05 1.45
CA VAL A 265 16.56 7.28 0.34
C VAL A 265 17.55 8.15 -0.45
N GLN A 266 17.16 9.37 -0.80
CA GLN A 266 18.03 10.31 -1.52
C GLN A 266 19.30 10.64 -0.74
N ALA A 267 19.22 10.80 0.58
CA ALA A 267 20.39 11.08 1.41
C ALA A 267 21.35 9.88 1.46
N LEU A 268 20.83 8.66 1.58
CA LEU A 268 21.62 7.44 1.53
C LEU A 268 22.29 7.28 0.16
N HIS A 269 21.58 7.50 -0.95
CA HIS A 269 22.15 7.48 -2.30
C HIS A 269 23.28 8.50 -2.47
N LYS A 270 23.10 9.75 -2.00
CA LYS A 270 24.15 10.78 -1.98
C LYS A 270 25.37 10.38 -1.16
N ALA A 271 25.17 9.56 -0.14
CA ALA A 271 26.27 9.00 0.67
C ALA A 271 26.93 7.76 0.03
N GLY A 272 26.46 7.30 -1.13
CA GLY A 272 26.96 6.10 -1.80
C GLY A 272 26.42 4.80 -1.24
N ILE A 273 25.29 4.84 -0.50
CA ILE A 273 24.67 3.70 0.18
C ILE A 273 23.33 3.39 -0.47
N ARG A 274 23.13 2.16 -0.86
CA ARG A 274 21.87 1.63 -1.39
C ARG A 274 20.90 1.24 -0.27
N VAL A 275 19.61 1.19 -0.60
CA VAL A 275 18.54 0.86 0.35
C VAL A 275 17.90 -0.48 0.00
N VAL A 276 17.90 -1.40 0.96
CA VAL A 276 17.20 -2.69 0.90
C VAL A 276 16.00 -2.61 1.84
N LEU A 277 14.82 -2.85 1.30
CA LEU A 277 13.57 -2.83 2.07
C LEU A 277 13.21 -4.24 2.55
N ASP A 278 12.91 -4.39 3.84
CA ASP A 278 12.33 -5.61 4.38
C ASP A 278 10.83 -5.66 4.07
N VAL A 279 10.37 -6.71 3.40
CA VAL A 279 8.99 -6.87 2.96
C VAL A 279 8.34 -8.14 3.51
N VAL A 280 7.13 -8.00 4.04
CA VAL A 280 6.39 -9.02 4.79
C VAL A 280 5.09 -9.38 4.05
N TYR A 281 5.19 -9.86 2.81
CA TYR A 281 4.00 -10.25 2.03
C TYR A 281 3.41 -11.59 2.48
N ASN A 282 4.05 -12.29 3.40
CA ASN A 282 3.67 -13.64 3.81
C ASN A 282 2.41 -13.69 4.70
N HIS A 283 2.08 -12.62 5.42
CA HIS A 283 0.88 -12.51 6.26
C HIS A 283 0.42 -11.06 6.41
N THR A 284 -0.75 -10.86 7.01
CA THR A 284 -1.26 -9.56 7.46
C THR A 284 -1.40 -9.56 8.99
N PHE A 285 -1.36 -8.38 9.60
CA PHE A 285 -1.55 -8.21 11.04
C PHE A 285 -2.81 -8.90 11.57
N ASN A 286 -3.91 -8.75 10.84
CA ASN A 286 -5.22 -9.29 11.21
C ASN A 286 -5.88 -9.87 9.96
N THR A 287 -6.50 -11.05 10.06
CA THR A 287 -7.15 -11.66 8.91
C THR A 287 -8.54 -11.07 8.68
N ALA A 288 -9.43 -11.15 9.68
CA ALA A 288 -10.84 -10.82 9.53
C ALA A 288 -11.12 -9.35 9.19
N GLU A 289 -10.26 -8.45 9.65
CA GLU A 289 -10.38 -7.00 9.41
C GLU A 289 -9.34 -6.48 8.43
N SER A 290 -8.58 -7.37 7.77
CA SER A 290 -7.59 -6.97 6.77
C SER A 290 -8.24 -6.31 5.57
N ASN A 291 -7.47 -5.47 4.89
CA ASN A 291 -7.91 -4.86 3.64
C ASN A 291 -8.22 -5.94 2.59
N PHE A 292 -7.52 -7.06 2.62
CA PHE A 292 -7.76 -8.21 1.74
C PHE A 292 -9.15 -8.84 1.98
N GLU A 293 -9.50 -9.16 3.24
CA GLU A 293 -10.81 -9.76 3.57
C GLU A 293 -11.96 -8.79 3.36
N ARG A 294 -11.76 -7.51 3.63
CA ARG A 294 -12.79 -6.47 3.38
C ARG A 294 -12.99 -6.15 1.90
N THR A 295 -12.09 -6.63 1.03
CA THR A 295 -12.18 -6.43 -0.43
C THR A 295 -12.65 -7.67 -1.15
N VAL A 296 -12.00 -8.82 -0.95
CA VAL A 296 -12.33 -10.12 -1.59
C VAL A 296 -12.12 -11.26 -0.59
N PRO A 297 -13.13 -11.57 0.24
CA PRO A 297 -13.00 -12.56 1.30
C PRO A 297 -12.44 -13.91 0.84
N GLY A 298 -11.46 -14.42 1.56
CA GLY A 298 -10.79 -15.70 1.35
C GLY A 298 -9.84 -15.76 0.17
N TYR A 299 -9.88 -14.79 -0.77
CA TYR A 299 -9.07 -14.88 -1.99
C TYR A 299 -7.57 -14.73 -1.75
N PHE A 300 -7.17 -13.82 -0.90
CA PHE A 300 -5.76 -13.49 -0.69
C PHE A 300 -5.04 -14.38 0.31
N TYR A 301 -5.76 -15.27 0.98
CA TYR A 301 -5.21 -16.17 1.99
C TYR A 301 -5.33 -17.64 1.57
N ARG A 302 -4.33 -18.45 1.93
CA ARG A 302 -4.44 -19.90 1.85
C ARG A 302 -5.38 -20.41 2.91
N GLN A 303 -6.08 -21.47 2.57
CA GLN A 303 -7.08 -22.10 3.44
C GLN A 303 -6.71 -23.56 3.69
N THR A 304 -7.06 -24.03 4.86
CA THR A 304 -7.02 -25.44 5.22
C THR A 304 -8.20 -26.19 4.61
N PRO A 305 -8.15 -27.52 4.48
CA PRO A 305 -9.25 -28.30 3.88
C PRO A 305 -10.60 -28.16 4.58
N ASP A 306 -10.61 -27.78 5.86
CA ASP A 306 -11.82 -27.52 6.66
C ASP A 306 -12.32 -26.07 6.56
N GLY A 307 -11.68 -25.24 5.71
CA GLY A 307 -12.09 -23.87 5.42
C GLY A 307 -11.54 -22.81 6.38
N GLY A 308 -10.66 -23.18 7.32
CA GLY A 308 -9.91 -22.25 8.15
C GLY A 308 -8.78 -21.58 7.36
N PHE A 309 -8.11 -20.59 7.94
CA PHE A 309 -6.92 -20.00 7.36
C PHE A 309 -5.69 -20.86 7.67
N ALA A 310 -4.86 -21.11 6.66
CA ALA A 310 -3.55 -21.72 6.86
C ALA A 310 -2.59 -20.73 7.56
N ASP A 311 -1.65 -21.24 8.35
CA ASP A 311 -0.80 -20.44 9.22
C ASP A 311 0.67 -20.93 9.26
N ALA A 312 1.29 -21.08 8.11
CA ALA A 312 2.73 -21.39 8.05
C ALA A 312 3.59 -20.20 8.51
N SER A 313 3.04 -19.00 8.57
CA SER A 313 3.70 -17.81 9.12
C SER A 313 3.83 -17.84 10.63
N ALA A 314 3.01 -18.62 11.34
CA ALA A 314 2.79 -18.58 12.79
C ALA A 314 2.27 -17.21 13.30
N CYS A 315 1.63 -16.44 12.40
CA CYS A 315 1.03 -15.13 12.69
C CYS A 315 -0.50 -15.14 12.56
N GLY A 316 -1.12 -16.33 12.46
CA GLY A 316 -2.57 -16.52 12.36
C GLY A 316 -3.12 -16.56 10.93
N ASN A 317 -2.30 -16.31 9.91
CA ASN A 317 -2.68 -16.41 8.50
C ASN A 317 -1.44 -16.51 7.60
N GLU A 318 -1.65 -16.95 6.35
CA GLU A 318 -0.65 -16.87 5.30
C GLU A 318 -1.28 -16.47 3.98
N THR A 319 -0.57 -15.67 3.20
CA THR A 319 -1.05 -15.18 1.91
C THR A 319 -0.92 -16.23 0.81
N ALA A 320 -1.83 -16.19 -0.17
CA ALA A 320 -1.88 -17.12 -1.28
C ALA A 320 -1.15 -16.56 -2.52
N SER A 321 0.18 -16.47 -2.46
CA SER A 321 1.02 -15.91 -3.54
C SER A 321 0.83 -16.59 -4.89
N ASN A 322 0.45 -17.88 -4.90
CA ASN A 322 0.14 -18.65 -6.10
C ASN A 322 -1.13 -18.22 -6.82
N ARG A 323 -2.00 -17.40 -6.21
CA ARG A 323 -3.21 -16.88 -6.88
C ARG A 323 -2.87 -15.67 -7.73
N ALA A 324 -3.45 -15.61 -8.94
CA ALA A 324 -3.08 -14.64 -9.96
C ALA A 324 -3.09 -13.18 -9.49
N MET A 325 -4.14 -12.76 -8.75
CA MET A 325 -4.23 -11.38 -8.28
C MET A 325 -3.34 -11.09 -7.07
N MET A 326 -3.02 -12.09 -6.21
CA MET A 326 -2.04 -11.90 -5.14
C MET A 326 -0.62 -11.80 -5.71
N ARG A 327 -0.26 -12.66 -6.67
CA ARG A 327 1.01 -12.57 -7.39
C ARG A 327 1.17 -11.21 -8.06
N LYS A 328 0.14 -10.78 -8.81
CA LYS A 328 0.12 -9.47 -9.46
C LYS A 328 0.31 -8.33 -8.45
N TYR A 329 -0.38 -8.41 -7.31
CA TYR A 329 -0.25 -7.45 -6.23
C TYR A 329 1.18 -7.36 -5.71
N MET A 330 1.82 -8.50 -5.40
CA MET A 330 3.20 -8.53 -4.91
C MET A 330 4.19 -7.94 -5.93
N VAL A 331 4.05 -8.30 -7.21
CA VAL A 331 4.90 -7.76 -8.29
C VAL A 331 4.73 -6.25 -8.41
N GLU A 332 3.49 -5.74 -8.44
CA GLU A 332 3.24 -4.30 -8.57
C GLU A 332 3.64 -3.51 -7.32
N SER A 333 3.49 -4.10 -6.13
CA SER A 333 3.95 -3.49 -4.88
C SER A 333 5.47 -3.33 -4.86
N VAL A 334 6.22 -4.35 -5.26
CA VAL A 334 7.69 -4.26 -5.41
C VAL A 334 8.07 -3.19 -6.44
N LEU A 335 7.40 -3.17 -7.59
CA LEU A 335 7.65 -2.14 -8.62
C LEU A 335 7.29 -0.73 -8.14
N HIS A 336 6.27 -0.58 -7.31
CA HIS A 336 5.92 0.69 -6.67
C HIS A 336 7.09 1.20 -5.81
N TRP A 337 7.66 0.37 -4.94
CA TRP A 337 8.81 0.75 -4.12
C TRP A 337 10.06 1.06 -4.96
N ILE A 338 10.27 0.33 -6.05
CA ILE A 338 11.40 0.59 -6.96
C ILE A 338 11.24 1.93 -7.70
N ASN A 339 10.05 2.20 -8.24
CA ASN A 339 9.83 3.34 -9.13
C ASN A 339 9.52 4.62 -8.38
N GLU A 340 8.74 4.54 -7.30
CA GLU A 340 8.31 5.71 -6.53
C GLU A 340 9.31 6.11 -5.45
N TYR A 341 9.97 5.13 -4.83
CA TYR A 341 10.88 5.36 -3.71
C TYR A 341 12.35 5.03 -4.02
N HIS A 342 12.66 4.64 -5.24
CA HIS A 342 14.01 4.30 -5.71
C HIS A 342 14.71 3.19 -4.89
N ILE A 343 13.97 2.25 -4.33
CA ILE A 343 14.51 1.12 -3.55
C ILE A 343 15.40 0.25 -4.43
N ASP A 344 16.54 -0.20 -3.88
CA ASP A 344 17.61 -0.90 -4.59
C ASP A 344 17.64 -2.40 -4.38
N GLY A 345 16.89 -2.91 -3.42
CA GLY A 345 16.81 -4.33 -3.13
C GLY A 345 15.73 -4.66 -2.10
N PHE A 346 15.43 -5.94 -1.96
CA PHE A 346 14.40 -6.43 -1.05
C PHE A 346 14.87 -7.66 -0.27
N ARG A 347 14.57 -7.68 1.01
CA ARG A 347 14.62 -8.89 1.84
C ARG A 347 13.19 -9.34 2.08
N PHE A 348 12.86 -10.55 1.64
CA PHE A 348 11.52 -11.13 1.85
C PHE A 348 11.50 -11.92 3.15
N ASP A 349 10.70 -11.46 4.09
CA ASP A 349 10.43 -12.20 5.31
C ASP A 349 9.69 -13.50 4.99
N LEU A 350 10.09 -14.61 5.66
CA LEU A 350 9.51 -15.93 5.46
C LEU A 350 9.30 -16.31 3.98
N MET A 351 10.28 -16.03 3.14
CA MET A 351 10.19 -16.21 1.68
C MET A 351 9.71 -17.61 1.28
N GLY A 352 10.02 -18.64 2.06
CA GLY A 352 9.63 -20.04 1.81
C GLY A 352 8.11 -20.30 1.82
N ILE A 353 7.29 -19.36 2.29
CA ILE A 353 5.83 -19.42 2.21
C ILE A 353 5.34 -19.13 0.78
N HIS A 354 6.07 -18.30 0.03
CA HIS A 354 5.73 -17.91 -1.32
C HIS A 354 6.10 -18.99 -2.33
N ASP A 355 5.30 -19.09 -3.39
CA ASP A 355 5.61 -20.01 -4.50
C ASP A 355 6.76 -19.47 -5.37
N ILE A 356 7.52 -20.41 -5.93
CA ILE A 356 8.72 -20.11 -6.73
C ILE A 356 8.39 -19.23 -7.95
N GLU A 357 7.24 -19.44 -8.57
CA GLU A 357 6.84 -18.69 -9.76
C GLU A 357 6.64 -17.21 -9.44
N THR A 358 5.95 -16.90 -8.34
CA THR A 358 5.79 -15.52 -7.86
C THR A 358 7.13 -14.85 -7.57
N MET A 359 8.05 -15.54 -6.89
CA MET A 359 9.38 -15.00 -6.61
C MET A 359 10.19 -14.76 -7.88
N ASN A 360 10.08 -15.65 -8.87
CA ASN A 360 10.74 -15.47 -10.17
C ASN A 360 10.14 -14.30 -10.96
N GLU A 361 8.83 -14.11 -10.93
CA GLU A 361 8.18 -12.96 -11.59
C GLU A 361 8.59 -11.63 -10.94
N ILE A 362 8.66 -11.57 -9.62
CA ILE A 362 9.14 -10.39 -8.89
C ILE A 362 10.58 -10.07 -9.29
N ARG A 363 11.48 -11.06 -9.26
CA ARG A 363 12.88 -10.88 -9.67
C ARG A 363 12.97 -10.38 -11.11
N LYS A 364 12.23 -11.01 -12.02
CA LYS A 364 12.20 -10.61 -13.43
C LYS A 364 11.73 -9.18 -13.62
N ALA A 365 10.68 -8.78 -12.92
CA ALA A 365 10.13 -7.41 -12.99
C ALA A 365 11.12 -6.38 -12.43
N ALA A 366 11.72 -6.64 -11.27
CA ALA A 366 12.70 -5.76 -10.64
C ALA A 366 13.95 -5.58 -11.51
N THR A 367 14.52 -6.68 -12.01
CA THR A 367 15.73 -6.64 -12.87
C THR A 367 15.49 -6.07 -14.26
N ALA A 368 14.23 -6.01 -14.70
CA ALA A 368 13.86 -5.29 -15.94
C ALA A 368 13.93 -3.76 -15.78
N VAL A 369 13.75 -3.25 -14.55
CA VAL A 369 13.93 -1.83 -14.23
C VAL A 369 15.42 -1.50 -14.13
N ASP A 370 16.15 -2.25 -13.33
CA ASP A 370 17.60 -2.13 -13.17
C ASP A 370 18.20 -3.51 -12.81
N PRO A 371 19.14 -4.05 -13.58
CA PRO A 371 19.71 -5.38 -13.36
C PRO A 371 20.51 -5.50 -12.04
N THR A 372 20.81 -4.40 -11.37
CA THR A 372 21.54 -4.35 -10.10
C THR A 372 20.61 -4.37 -8.88
N ILE A 373 19.30 -4.35 -9.06
CA ILE A 373 18.32 -4.56 -7.97
C ILE A 373 18.30 -6.04 -7.58
N PHE A 374 18.35 -6.35 -6.29
CA PHE A 374 18.40 -7.74 -5.80
C PHE A 374 17.40 -7.99 -4.65
#